data_9ee45a37a084344ca4f1b81d3886571f
#
_entry.id   9ee45a37a084344ca4f1b81d3886571f
#
_cell.length_a   1.000
_cell.length_b   1.000
_cell.length_c   1.000
_cell.angle_alpha   90.00
_cell.angle_beta   90.00
_cell.angle_gamma   90.00
#
_symmetry.space_group_name_H-M   'P 1'
#
loop_
_entity.id
_entity.type
_entity.pdbx_description
1 polymer ?
#
loop_
_entity_poly.entity_id
_entity_poly.type
_entity_poly.pdbx_seq_one_letter_code
_entity_poly.pdbx_strand_id
1 'polypeptide(L)'
;MMGFIMRYCSKPRLFTGARVFLLALLLATSFVAKADGIEVKSAELEVVDEILVLNADLEIGLRPAIEETLNKGVPLNFVAEFEIKRPRWYWLDEVIVTTQQHIRLSYHALTRQYQLTNNAKYQNFSSLNEALHELGRLQKWHVAENALLAEKPLAASQPLVVDKALVVGKPLADGKTPLPDKSPLVKKRDVYQAGLRMRLDLAQLPKPLQVNALASKDWNLDSEWHRWNLNP
;
A
#
# COMPACT_ATOMS: atom_id res chain seq x y z
N MET A 1 38.91 -14.67 78.26
CA MET A 1 37.76 -14.20 77.43
C MET A 1 38.33 -13.76 76.10
N MET A 2 38.25 -14.68 75.15
CA MET A 2 38.76 -14.44 73.77
C MET A 2 37.67 -13.84 72.88
N GLY A 3 37.83 -12.56 72.42
CA GLY A 3 36.94 -11.89 71.47
C GLY A 3 37.31 -12.27 70.05
N PHE A 4 36.42 -12.93 69.37
CA PHE A 4 36.57 -13.32 67.95
C PHE A 4 36.11 -12.16 67.06
N ILE A 5 37.05 -11.47 66.40
CA ILE A 5 36.77 -10.41 65.46
C ILE A 5 36.54 -11.07 64.07
N MET A 6 35.28 -11.12 63.64
CA MET A 6 34.91 -11.52 62.27
C MET A 6 35.28 -10.37 61.31
N ARG A 7 36.27 -10.58 60.47
CA ARG A 7 36.55 -9.72 59.32
C ARG A 7 35.50 -9.95 58.24
N TYR A 8 34.67 -8.94 58.01
CA TYR A 8 33.71 -8.91 56.92
C TYR A 8 34.49 -8.64 55.59
N CYS A 9 34.64 -9.67 54.78
CA CYS A 9 35.29 -9.58 53.48
C CYS A 9 34.28 -9.00 52.47
N SER A 10 34.39 -7.69 52.13
CA SER A 10 33.62 -7.04 51.10
C SER A 10 34.10 -7.53 49.74
N LYS A 11 33.23 -8.30 49.04
CA LYS A 11 33.44 -8.74 47.66
C LYS A 11 33.48 -7.53 46.73
N PRO A 12 34.46 -7.44 45.80
CA PRO A 12 34.61 -6.29 44.91
C PRO A 12 33.42 -6.20 43.96
N ARG A 13 32.83 -5.00 43.90
CA ARG A 13 31.71 -4.60 42.99
C ARG A 13 32.10 -4.52 41.50
N LEU A 14 33.20 -5.13 41.09
CA LEU A 14 33.73 -5.10 39.72
C LEU A 14 32.81 -5.82 38.71
N PHE A 15 32.02 -6.80 39.17
CA PHE A 15 31.12 -7.56 38.29
C PHE A 15 29.84 -6.78 37.89
N THR A 16 29.45 -5.78 38.69
CA THR A 16 28.27 -4.99 38.37
C THR A 16 28.56 -3.97 37.25
N GLY A 17 29.76 -3.36 37.25
CA GLY A 17 30.21 -2.43 36.19
C GLY A 17 30.38 -3.13 34.83
N ALA A 18 30.93 -4.35 34.83
CA ALA A 18 31.10 -5.14 33.61
C ALA A 18 29.75 -5.54 32.98
N ARG A 19 28.76 -5.91 33.81
CA ARG A 19 27.40 -6.21 33.33
C ARG A 19 26.69 -5.01 32.75
N VAL A 20 26.81 -3.84 33.36
CA VAL A 20 26.21 -2.58 32.85
C VAL A 20 26.89 -2.16 31.56
N PHE A 21 28.22 -2.30 31.47
CA PHE A 21 28.97 -2.01 30.24
C PHE A 21 28.62 -2.95 29.10
N LEU A 22 28.44 -4.26 29.38
CA LEU A 22 28.02 -5.25 28.39
C LEU A 22 26.59 -4.96 27.89
N LEU A 23 25.68 -4.57 28.79
CA LEU A 23 24.31 -4.19 28.44
C LEU A 23 24.27 -2.90 27.61
N ALA A 24 25.10 -1.92 27.94
CA ALA A 24 25.23 -0.68 27.16
C ALA A 24 25.82 -0.94 25.77
N LEU A 25 26.80 -1.84 25.65
CA LEU A 25 27.39 -2.27 24.39
C LEU A 25 26.37 -3.01 23.50
N LEU A 26 25.51 -3.83 24.09
CA LEU A 26 24.41 -4.54 23.39
C LEU A 26 23.33 -3.58 22.88
N LEU A 27 23.05 -2.52 23.63
CA LEU A 27 22.12 -1.46 23.21
C LEU A 27 22.72 -0.53 22.13
N ALA A 28 24.03 -0.35 22.09
CA ALA A 28 24.72 0.46 21.08
C ALA A 28 24.80 -0.21 19.71
N THR A 29 24.56 -1.53 19.60
CA THR A 29 24.55 -2.28 18.34
C THR A 29 23.14 -2.37 17.71
N SER A 30 22.25 -1.45 18.04
CA SER A 30 21.00 -1.28 17.27
C SER A 30 21.35 -0.73 15.89
N PHE A 31 21.90 -1.61 15.03
CA PHE A 31 22.02 -1.32 13.61
C PHE A 31 20.61 -1.04 13.09
N VAL A 32 20.44 0.16 12.54
CA VAL A 32 19.28 0.46 11.72
C VAL A 32 19.34 -0.52 10.55
N ALA A 33 18.65 -1.63 10.67
CA ALA A 33 18.45 -2.55 9.56
C ALA A 33 17.67 -1.77 8.50
N LYS A 34 18.35 -1.34 7.44
CA LYS A 34 17.68 -0.82 6.26
C LYS A 34 16.84 -1.98 5.72
N ALA A 35 15.54 -1.86 5.76
CA ALA A 35 14.65 -2.87 5.23
C ALA A 35 14.83 -2.91 3.70
N ASP A 36 15.44 -4.00 3.21
CA ASP A 36 15.48 -4.25 1.78
C ASP A 36 14.07 -4.65 1.32
N GLY A 37 13.47 -3.83 0.48
CA GLY A 37 12.10 -4.05 0.02
C GLY A 37 11.43 -2.75 -0.41
N ILE A 38 10.13 -2.82 -0.62
CA ILE A 38 9.30 -1.65 -0.90
C ILE A 38 8.35 -1.45 0.28
N GLU A 39 8.35 -0.27 0.86
CA GLU A 39 7.46 0.10 1.97
C GLU A 39 6.69 1.37 1.63
N VAL A 40 5.37 1.35 1.77
CA VAL A 40 4.51 2.53 1.60
C VAL A 40 4.57 3.35 2.88
N LYS A 41 5.14 4.55 2.82
CA LYS A 41 5.25 5.48 3.97
C LYS A 41 3.98 6.30 4.14
N SER A 42 3.45 6.82 3.04
CA SER A 42 2.21 7.58 3.04
C SER A 42 1.46 7.37 1.73
N ALA A 43 0.15 7.44 1.80
CA ALA A 43 -0.72 7.42 0.63
C ALA A 43 -1.95 8.26 0.94
N GLU A 44 -2.16 9.30 0.15
CA GLU A 44 -3.26 10.25 0.29
C GLU A 44 -4.01 10.36 -1.03
N LEU A 45 -5.32 10.34 -0.94
CA LEU A 45 -6.22 10.49 -2.08
C LEU A 45 -6.93 11.83 -1.99
N GLU A 46 -6.75 12.65 -2.99
CA GLU A 46 -7.36 13.97 -3.10
C GLU A 46 -8.32 14.03 -4.27
N VAL A 47 -9.32 14.88 -4.17
CA VAL A 47 -10.22 15.19 -5.29
C VAL A 47 -9.84 16.56 -5.86
N VAL A 48 -9.39 16.57 -7.10
CA VAL A 48 -9.02 17.77 -7.82
C VAL A 48 -9.81 17.80 -9.13
N ASP A 49 -10.61 18.85 -9.35
CA ASP A 49 -11.40 19.01 -10.59
C ASP A 49 -12.24 17.77 -10.96
N GLU A 50 -12.93 17.18 -9.97
CA GLU A 50 -13.74 15.96 -10.14
C GLU A 50 -12.92 14.69 -10.49
N ILE A 51 -11.60 14.75 -10.38
CA ILE A 51 -10.69 13.61 -10.60
C ILE A 51 -10.10 13.20 -9.27
N LEU A 52 -10.04 11.90 -9.04
CA LEU A 52 -9.31 11.32 -7.91
C LEU A 52 -7.83 11.26 -8.25
N VAL A 53 -7.03 11.93 -7.44
CA VAL A 53 -5.59 12.03 -7.58
C VAL A 53 -4.93 11.39 -6.38
N LEU A 54 -4.04 10.44 -6.63
CA LEU A 54 -3.24 9.77 -5.61
C LEU A 54 -1.88 10.46 -5.48
N ASN A 55 -1.54 10.81 -4.25
CA ASN A 55 -0.19 11.20 -3.84
C ASN A 55 0.31 10.13 -2.87
N ALA A 56 1.49 9.55 -3.14
CA ALA A 56 2.06 8.54 -2.26
C ALA A 56 3.59 8.63 -2.25
N ASP A 57 4.16 8.35 -1.09
CA ASP A 57 5.59 8.23 -0.88
C ASP A 57 5.92 6.79 -0.43
N LEU A 58 6.79 6.15 -1.20
CA LEU A 58 7.27 4.79 -0.94
C LEU A 58 8.80 4.82 -0.73
N GLU A 59 9.28 4.08 0.24
CA GLU A 59 10.70 3.80 0.40
C GLU A 59 11.05 2.50 -0.31
N ILE A 60 12.02 2.58 -1.24
CA ILE A 60 12.42 1.44 -2.06
C ILE A 60 13.88 1.11 -1.76
N GLY A 61 14.12 -0.09 -1.24
CA GLY A 61 15.44 -0.67 -1.03
C GLY A 61 15.67 -1.81 -2.01
N LEU A 62 16.67 -1.68 -2.90
CA LEU A 62 17.04 -2.77 -3.78
C LEU A 62 17.96 -3.76 -3.05
N ARG A 63 17.68 -5.05 -3.21
CA ARG A 63 18.60 -6.09 -2.76
C ARG A 63 19.84 -6.13 -3.65
N PRO A 64 21.01 -6.53 -3.14
CA PRO A 64 22.27 -6.49 -3.89
C PRO A 64 22.24 -7.20 -5.23
N ALA A 65 21.53 -8.32 -5.35
CA ALA A 65 21.39 -9.05 -6.61
C ALA A 65 20.64 -8.26 -7.69
N ILE A 66 19.63 -7.48 -7.31
CA ILE A 66 18.84 -6.64 -8.21
C ILE A 66 19.66 -5.41 -8.61
N GLU A 67 20.35 -4.79 -7.66
CA GLU A 67 21.22 -3.65 -7.90
C GLU A 67 22.38 -4.02 -8.86
N GLU A 68 23.03 -5.17 -8.64
CA GLU A 68 24.07 -5.68 -9.54
C GLU A 68 23.54 -5.88 -10.96
N THR A 69 22.33 -6.40 -11.09
CA THR A 69 21.68 -6.62 -12.39
C THR A 69 21.37 -5.30 -13.10
N LEU A 70 20.86 -4.31 -12.35
CA LEU A 70 20.64 -2.96 -12.88
C LEU A 70 21.94 -2.33 -13.37
N ASN A 71 23.02 -2.45 -12.59
CA ASN A 71 24.34 -1.90 -12.92
C ASN A 71 24.98 -2.60 -14.13
N LYS A 72 24.57 -3.82 -14.44
CA LYS A 72 24.91 -4.52 -15.69
C LYS A 72 24.10 -4.02 -16.91
N GLY A 73 23.23 -3.04 -16.72
CA GLY A 73 22.42 -2.42 -17.77
C GLY A 73 21.09 -3.12 -18.05
N VAL A 74 20.67 -4.05 -17.20
CA VAL A 74 19.33 -4.66 -17.31
C VAL A 74 18.29 -3.71 -16.73
N PRO A 75 17.28 -3.29 -17.51
CA PRO A 75 16.25 -2.41 -17.01
C PRO A 75 15.31 -3.14 -16.04
N LEU A 76 14.94 -2.46 -14.97
CA LEU A 76 13.97 -2.91 -14.00
C LEU A 76 12.62 -2.20 -14.26
N ASN A 77 11.55 -2.97 -14.36
CA ASN A 77 10.21 -2.42 -14.57
C ASN A 77 9.40 -2.59 -13.28
N PHE A 78 8.93 -1.47 -12.73
CA PHE A 78 8.07 -1.44 -11.57
C PHE A 78 6.64 -1.17 -11.98
N VAL A 79 5.71 -1.78 -11.27
CA VAL A 79 4.28 -1.56 -11.47
C VAL A 79 3.69 -1.08 -10.15
N ALA A 80 3.16 0.13 -10.16
CA ALA A 80 2.31 0.64 -9.11
C ALA A 80 0.86 0.29 -9.45
N GLU A 81 0.17 -0.37 -8.54
CA GLU A 81 -1.21 -0.82 -8.68
C GLU A 81 -2.07 -0.10 -7.64
N PHE A 82 -3.15 0.50 -8.09
CA PHE A 82 -4.12 1.14 -7.22
C PHE A 82 -5.50 0.54 -7.43
N GLU A 83 -6.23 0.29 -6.33
CA GLU A 83 -7.59 -0.24 -6.39
C GLU A 83 -8.51 0.46 -5.39
N ILE A 84 -9.77 0.62 -5.76
CA ILE A 84 -10.84 0.99 -4.83
C ILE A 84 -11.83 -0.16 -4.79
N LYS A 85 -12.10 -0.63 -3.59
CA LYS A 85 -13.05 -1.72 -3.31
C LYS A 85 -14.18 -1.24 -2.43
N ARG A 86 -15.34 -1.85 -2.64
CA ARG A 86 -16.46 -1.79 -1.72
C ARG A 86 -16.54 -3.12 -0.97
N PRO A 87 -16.23 -3.17 0.33
CA PRO A 87 -16.34 -4.38 1.13
C PRO A 87 -17.80 -4.82 1.21
N ARG A 88 -18.06 -6.11 0.98
CA ARG A 88 -19.38 -6.72 1.12
C ARG A 88 -19.35 -7.80 2.21
N TRP A 89 -20.30 -7.76 3.14
CA TRP A 89 -20.34 -8.70 4.27
C TRP A 89 -20.71 -10.14 3.91
N TYR A 90 -21.31 -10.36 2.74
CA TYR A 90 -21.88 -11.66 2.33
C TYR A 90 -21.30 -12.21 1.03
N TRP A 91 -20.35 -11.51 0.38
CA TRP A 91 -19.74 -11.88 -0.88
C TRP A 91 -18.33 -11.31 -0.98
N LEU A 92 -17.63 -11.64 -2.07
CA LEU A 92 -16.34 -11.03 -2.37
C LEU A 92 -16.48 -9.49 -2.51
N ASP A 93 -15.44 -8.77 -2.12
CA ASP A 93 -15.37 -7.32 -2.27
C ASP A 93 -15.58 -6.92 -3.74
N GLU A 94 -16.36 -5.90 -3.96
CA GLU A 94 -16.57 -5.35 -5.30
C GLU A 94 -15.44 -4.38 -5.65
N VAL A 95 -14.66 -4.70 -6.69
CA VAL A 95 -13.65 -3.80 -7.23
C VAL A 95 -14.35 -2.77 -8.10
N ILE A 96 -14.21 -1.48 -7.75
CA ILE A 96 -14.83 -0.35 -8.45
C ILE A 96 -13.86 0.28 -9.43
N VAL A 97 -12.62 0.48 -8.97
CA VAL A 97 -11.55 1.10 -9.75
C VAL A 97 -10.31 0.23 -9.64
N THR A 98 -9.62 0.05 -10.75
CA THR A 98 -8.27 -0.52 -10.82
C THR A 98 -7.47 0.29 -11.82
N THR A 99 -6.31 0.79 -11.38
CA THR A 99 -5.40 1.55 -12.24
C THR A 99 -3.97 1.09 -11.99
N GLN A 100 -3.18 1.05 -13.06
CA GLN A 100 -1.78 0.64 -12.99
C GLN A 100 -0.88 1.69 -13.66
N GLN A 101 0.29 1.89 -13.09
CA GLN A 101 1.32 2.76 -13.64
C GLN A 101 2.63 2.00 -13.73
N HIS A 102 3.23 2.01 -14.94
CA HIS A 102 4.49 1.35 -15.21
C HIS A 102 5.63 2.36 -15.16
N ILE A 103 6.64 2.06 -14.37
CA ILE A 103 7.83 2.90 -14.21
C ILE A 103 9.06 2.05 -14.46
N ARG A 104 9.92 2.51 -15.37
CA ARG A 104 11.12 1.80 -15.76
C ARG A 104 12.37 2.50 -15.25
N LEU A 105 13.21 1.77 -14.56
CA LEU A 105 14.51 2.20 -14.09
C LEU A 105 15.60 1.49 -14.90
N SER A 106 16.54 2.23 -15.49
CA SER A 106 17.65 1.70 -16.26
C SER A 106 18.95 2.42 -15.90
N TYR A 107 20.10 1.73 -16.06
CA TYR A 107 21.43 2.30 -15.88
C TYR A 107 22.15 2.39 -17.22
N HIS A 108 22.67 3.57 -17.52
CA HIS A 108 23.47 3.83 -18.71
C HIS A 108 24.96 3.88 -18.37
N ALA A 109 25.69 2.82 -18.69
CA ALA A 109 27.10 2.68 -18.33
C ALA A 109 28.00 3.75 -18.97
N LEU A 110 27.68 4.22 -20.18
CA LEU A 110 28.46 5.25 -20.88
C LEU A 110 28.42 6.61 -20.19
N THR A 111 27.25 7.02 -19.73
CA THR A 111 27.03 8.30 -19.03
C THR A 111 27.11 8.16 -17.51
N ARG A 112 27.14 6.91 -17.00
CA ARG A 112 27.09 6.58 -15.56
C ARG A 112 25.89 7.22 -14.86
N GLN A 113 24.74 7.21 -15.54
CA GLN A 113 23.51 7.80 -15.05
C GLN A 113 22.41 6.74 -14.96
N TYR A 114 21.55 6.92 -13.96
CA TYR A 114 20.30 6.18 -13.81
C TYR A 114 19.20 6.96 -14.52
N GLN A 115 18.43 6.29 -15.34
CA GLN A 115 17.31 6.89 -16.05
C GLN A 115 16.00 6.28 -15.58
N LEU A 116 15.09 7.14 -15.14
CA LEU A 116 13.74 6.80 -14.80
C LEU A 116 12.81 7.20 -15.94
N THR A 117 11.98 6.27 -16.38
CA THR A 117 10.98 6.51 -17.42
C THR A 117 9.60 6.23 -16.86
N ASN A 118 8.75 7.26 -16.85
CA ASN A 118 7.37 7.18 -16.40
C ASN A 118 6.47 7.83 -17.47
N ASN A 119 5.59 7.05 -18.12
CA ASN A 119 4.64 7.55 -19.12
C ASN A 119 5.26 8.56 -20.11
N ALA A 120 6.33 8.20 -20.79
CA ALA A 120 7.07 9.03 -21.75
C ALA A 120 7.85 10.22 -21.16
N LYS A 121 7.85 10.41 -19.83
CA LYS A 121 8.70 11.38 -19.15
C LYS A 121 10.01 10.71 -18.75
N TYR A 122 11.13 11.32 -19.12
CA TYR A 122 12.48 10.81 -18.85
C TYR A 122 13.16 11.72 -17.83
N GLN A 123 13.74 11.11 -16.82
CA GLN A 123 14.54 11.82 -15.80
C GLN A 123 15.85 11.07 -15.60
N ASN A 124 16.96 11.81 -15.55
CA ASN A 124 18.29 11.24 -15.33
C ASN A 124 18.83 11.66 -13.97
N PHE A 125 19.43 10.71 -13.27
CA PHE A 125 19.99 10.88 -11.93
C PHE A 125 21.44 10.42 -11.89
N SER A 126 22.26 11.09 -11.09
CA SER A 126 23.65 10.72 -10.88
C SER A 126 23.82 9.59 -9.86
N SER A 127 22.83 9.41 -8.98
CA SER A 127 22.85 8.47 -7.88
C SER A 127 21.64 7.52 -7.95
N LEU A 128 21.88 6.25 -7.59
CA LEU A 128 20.81 5.24 -7.47
C LEU A 128 19.80 5.66 -6.39
N ASN A 129 20.28 6.19 -5.27
CA ASN A 129 19.39 6.59 -4.18
C ASN A 129 18.43 7.71 -4.59
N GLU A 130 18.90 8.69 -5.38
CA GLU A 130 18.05 9.75 -5.93
C GLU A 130 16.99 9.18 -6.88
N ALA A 131 17.41 8.25 -7.76
CA ALA A 131 16.50 7.59 -8.69
C ALA A 131 15.43 6.76 -7.96
N LEU A 132 15.81 6.03 -6.91
CA LEU A 132 14.87 5.23 -6.10
C LEU A 132 13.92 6.12 -5.29
N HIS A 133 14.41 7.23 -4.77
CA HIS A 133 13.57 8.20 -4.07
C HIS A 133 12.52 8.81 -5.00
N GLU A 134 12.90 9.19 -6.23
CA GLU A 134 11.95 9.70 -7.20
C GLU A 134 11.01 8.62 -7.73
N LEU A 135 11.50 7.38 -7.89
CA LEU A 135 10.67 6.21 -8.23
C LEU A 135 9.57 5.97 -7.19
N GLY A 136 9.89 6.12 -5.91
CA GLY A 136 8.94 5.97 -4.80
C GLY A 136 7.95 7.13 -4.66
N ARG A 137 8.17 8.25 -5.37
CA ARG A 137 7.33 9.43 -5.31
C ARG A 137 6.24 9.41 -6.36
N LEU A 138 5.07 8.91 -6.03
CA LEU A 138 3.89 8.97 -6.90
C LEU A 138 3.16 10.29 -6.63
N GLN A 139 3.30 11.26 -7.54
CA GLN A 139 2.65 12.56 -7.41
C GLN A 139 1.64 12.77 -8.52
N LYS A 140 0.48 13.30 -8.15
CA LYS A 140 -0.60 13.67 -9.08
C LYS A 140 -0.97 12.51 -10.02
N TRP A 141 -0.97 11.30 -9.49
CA TRP A 141 -1.42 10.16 -10.29
C TRP A 141 -2.94 10.16 -10.38
N HIS A 142 -3.45 10.36 -11.58
CA HIS A 142 -4.89 10.32 -11.86
C HIS A 142 -5.35 8.86 -11.82
N VAL A 143 -6.15 8.52 -10.83
CA VAL A 143 -6.55 7.12 -10.59
C VAL A 143 -7.99 6.83 -11.01
N ALA A 144 -8.89 7.81 -10.93
CA ALA A 144 -10.28 7.68 -11.34
C ALA A 144 -10.97 9.03 -11.45
N GLU A 145 -12.12 9.05 -12.12
CA GLU A 145 -13.07 10.17 -12.04
C GLU A 145 -13.93 9.99 -10.78
N ASN A 146 -14.15 11.09 -10.05
CA ASN A 146 -14.95 11.07 -8.80
C ASN A 146 -16.41 10.65 -9.06
N ALA A 147 -16.92 10.94 -10.25
CA ALA A 147 -18.24 10.51 -10.69
C ALA A 147 -18.45 8.98 -10.58
N LEU A 148 -17.38 8.18 -10.74
CA LEU A 148 -17.47 6.71 -10.62
C LEU A 148 -17.80 6.26 -9.20
N LEU A 149 -17.46 7.05 -8.18
CA LEU A 149 -17.82 6.77 -6.78
C LEU A 149 -19.24 7.24 -6.47
N ALA A 150 -19.74 8.24 -7.20
CA ALA A 150 -21.10 8.77 -7.03
C ALA A 150 -22.15 8.00 -7.84
N GLU A 151 -21.78 7.41 -8.97
CA GLU A 151 -22.69 6.89 -9.99
C GLU A 151 -22.94 5.38 -9.99
N LYS A 152 -22.66 4.62 -8.91
CA LYS A 152 -23.21 3.28 -8.79
C LYS A 152 -24.25 3.15 -7.66
N PRO A 153 -25.39 3.89 -7.69
CA PRO A 153 -26.60 3.44 -7.08
C PRO A 153 -27.22 2.44 -8.04
N LEU A 154 -27.18 1.13 -7.67
CA LEU A 154 -28.12 0.12 -8.14
C LEU A 154 -28.85 0.40 -9.48
N ALA A 155 -28.16 0.32 -10.60
CA ALA A 155 -28.83 0.03 -11.87
C ALA A 155 -29.05 -1.48 -11.97
N ALA A 156 -29.84 -2.03 -11.06
CA ALA A 156 -30.41 -3.37 -11.15
C ALA A 156 -31.79 -3.38 -10.53
N SER A 157 -32.64 -2.48 -10.98
CA SER A 157 -34.07 -2.69 -11.02
C SER A 157 -34.58 -1.93 -12.22
N GLN A 158 -34.61 -2.62 -13.36
CA GLN A 158 -35.51 -2.22 -14.44
C GLN A 158 -36.87 -2.01 -13.80
N PRO A 159 -37.56 -0.89 -14.02
CA PRO A 159 -38.95 -0.82 -13.68
C PRO A 159 -39.67 -1.83 -14.60
N LEU A 160 -40.17 -2.92 -14.00
CA LEU A 160 -41.20 -3.71 -14.61
C LEU A 160 -42.33 -2.72 -14.94
N VAL A 161 -42.48 -2.45 -16.24
CA VAL A 161 -43.67 -1.80 -16.78
C VAL A 161 -44.82 -2.73 -16.48
N VAL A 162 -45.48 -2.51 -15.36
CA VAL A 162 -46.79 -3.15 -15.11
C VAL A 162 -47.78 -2.31 -15.89
N ASP A 163 -48.25 -2.92 -17.00
CA ASP A 163 -49.37 -2.46 -17.76
C ASP A 163 -50.55 -2.13 -16.85
N LYS A 164 -51.06 -0.95 -17.09
CA LYS A 164 -52.23 -0.36 -16.48
C LYS A 164 -53.48 -1.14 -16.89
N ALA A 165 -53.92 -2.04 -16.04
CA ALA A 165 -55.26 -2.58 -16.18
C ALA A 165 -56.09 -2.25 -14.95
N LEU A 166 -57.09 -1.42 -15.22
CA LEU A 166 -58.20 -1.02 -14.38
C LEU A 166 -58.66 -2.09 -13.39
N VAL A 167 -58.85 -1.71 -12.11
CA VAL A 167 -60.09 -2.06 -11.41
C VAL A 167 -60.49 -0.93 -10.46
N VAL A 168 -61.63 -0.36 -10.75
CA VAL A 168 -62.43 0.51 -9.89
C VAL A 168 -63.07 -0.35 -8.78
N GLY A 169 -62.92 0.07 -7.53
CA GLY A 169 -63.58 -0.58 -6.39
C GLY A 169 -63.51 0.27 -5.13
N LYS A 170 -64.63 0.74 -4.70
CA LYS A 170 -65.04 1.64 -3.63
C LYS A 170 -64.42 1.40 -2.24
N PRO A 171 -64.42 2.42 -1.37
CA PRO A 171 -63.79 2.42 -0.03
C PRO A 171 -64.73 1.79 1.00
N LEU A 172 -64.17 1.00 1.92
CA LEU A 172 -64.80 0.72 3.23
C LEU A 172 -63.83 1.03 4.35
N ALA A 173 -64.32 1.86 5.25
CA ALA A 173 -63.71 2.24 6.48
C ALA A 173 -63.60 1.05 7.46
N ASP A 174 -62.57 0.99 8.25
CA ASP A 174 -62.44 0.86 9.69
C ASP A 174 -61.20 0.09 10.09
N GLY A 175 -60.50 0.70 11.03
CA GLY A 175 -59.87 -0.06 12.09
C GLY A 175 -58.35 -0.28 12.02
N LYS A 176 -57.64 0.66 12.64
CA LYS A 176 -56.33 0.42 13.31
C LYS A 176 -55.25 -0.35 12.54
N THR A 177 -54.58 0.34 11.70
CA THR A 177 -53.21 -0.03 11.29
C THR A 177 -52.22 0.36 12.39
N PRO A 178 -51.39 -0.58 12.91
CA PRO A 178 -50.23 -0.21 13.69
C PRO A 178 -49.29 0.53 12.72
N LEU A 179 -48.90 1.74 13.06
CA LEU A 179 -47.84 2.47 12.38
C LEU A 179 -46.62 1.55 12.34
N PRO A 180 -46.01 1.30 11.14
CA PRO A 180 -44.69 0.74 11.10
C PRO A 180 -43.75 1.77 11.72
N ASP A 181 -43.12 1.36 12.79
CA ASP A 181 -42.01 2.06 13.43
C ASP A 181 -41.04 2.49 12.34
N LYS A 182 -41.08 3.79 12.01
CA LYS A 182 -40.07 4.43 11.15
C LYS A 182 -38.85 4.63 11.99
N SER A 183 -38.22 3.55 12.41
CA SER A 183 -36.79 3.59 12.68
C SER A 183 -36.14 4.09 11.41
N PRO A 184 -35.46 5.23 11.42
CA PRO A 184 -34.70 5.62 10.25
C PRO A 184 -33.71 4.50 10.01
N LEU A 185 -33.92 3.75 8.91
CA LEU A 185 -32.88 2.89 8.36
C LEU A 185 -31.68 3.80 8.14
N VAL A 186 -30.79 3.80 9.12
CA VAL A 186 -29.49 4.43 8.99
C VAL A 186 -28.91 3.77 7.75
N LYS A 187 -28.95 4.47 6.63
CA LYS A 187 -28.27 4.07 5.40
C LYS A 187 -26.83 3.87 5.81
N LYS A 188 -26.43 2.60 5.97
CA LYS A 188 -25.05 2.21 6.25
C LYS A 188 -24.24 2.86 5.12
N ARG A 189 -23.49 3.92 5.45
CA ARG A 189 -22.64 4.58 4.46
C ARG A 189 -21.72 3.50 3.92
N ASP A 190 -21.72 3.33 2.60
CA ASP A 190 -20.83 2.41 1.96
C ASP A 190 -19.40 2.87 2.26
N VAL A 191 -18.68 2.10 3.04
CA VAL A 191 -17.28 2.36 3.34
C VAL A 191 -16.47 1.83 2.16
N TYR A 192 -15.80 2.73 1.45
CA TYR A 192 -14.87 2.34 0.40
C TYR A 192 -13.49 2.12 0.99
N GLN A 193 -12.76 1.16 0.44
CA GLN A 193 -11.38 0.87 0.81
C GLN A 193 -10.48 1.10 -0.39
N ALA A 194 -9.51 2.00 -0.25
CA ALA A 194 -8.43 2.17 -1.21
C ALA A 194 -7.28 1.24 -0.88
N GLY A 195 -6.56 0.80 -1.90
CA GLY A 195 -5.36 0.00 -1.78
C GLY A 195 -4.30 0.46 -2.77
N LEU A 196 -3.06 0.55 -2.31
CA LEU A 196 -1.87 0.82 -3.12
C LEU A 196 -0.87 -0.30 -2.93
N ARG A 197 -0.26 -0.73 -4.02
CA ARG A 197 0.81 -1.73 -4.06
C ARG A 197 1.82 -1.35 -5.11
N MET A 198 3.10 -1.54 -4.83
CA MET A 198 4.16 -1.44 -5.83
C MET A 198 4.98 -2.71 -5.84
N ARG A 199 5.29 -3.21 -7.02
CA ARG A 199 6.07 -4.43 -7.19
C ARG A 199 7.00 -4.35 -8.39
N LEU A 200 8.07 -5.15 -8.36
CA LEU A 200 8.94 -5.38 -9.52
C LEU A 200 8.27 -6.36 -10.47
N ASP A 201 8.15 -6.00 -11.76
CA ASP A 201 7.61 -6.87 -12.80
C ASP A 201 8.69 -7.80 -13.34
N LEU A 202 8.71 -9.03 -12.82
CA LEU A 202 9.66 -10.04 -13.23
C LEU A 202 9.39 -10.57 -14.66
N ALA A 203 8.17 -10.41 -15.17
CA ALA A 203 7.80 -10.90 -16.50
C ALA A 203 8.49 -10.09 -17.62
N GLN A 204 8.88 -8.86 -17.32
CA GLN A 204 9.59 -7.99 -18.28
C GLN A 204 11.13 -8.11 -18.22
N LEU A 205 11.66 -8.95 -17.36
CA LEU A 205 13.09 -9.27 -17.37
C LEU A 205 13.48 -10.11 -18.59
N PRO A 206 14.73 -10.04 -19.05
CA PRO A 206 15.26 -10.98 -20.06
C PRO A 206 15.05 -12.45 -19.63
N LYS A 207 14.63 -13.32 -20.55
CA LYS A 207 14.27 -14.71 -20.26
C LYS A 207 15.27 -15.48 -19.38
N PRO A 208 16.59 -15.37 -19.58
CA PRO A 208 17.54 -16.08 -18.72
C PRO A 208 17.47 -15.67 -17.24
N LEU A 209 17.14 -14.40 -16.97
CA LEU A 209 17.02 -13.87 -15.62
C LEU A 209 15.68 -14.20 -14.98
N GLN A 210 14.61 -14.34 -15.77
CA GLN A 210 13.27 -14.69 -15.26
C GLN A 210 13.27 -15.99 -14.48
N VAL A 211 13.94 -17.03 -14.99
CA VAL A 211 13.98 -18.35 -14.35
C VAL A 211 14.64 -18.25 -12.97
N ASN A 212 15.78 -17.54 -12.90
CA ASN A 212 16.48 -17.33 -11.63
C ASN A 212 15.72 -16.43 -10.69
N ALA A 213 15.07 -15.39 -11.21
CA ALA A 213 14.29 -14.43 -10.45
C ALA A 213 13.05 -15.10 -9.80
N LEU A 214 12.36 -15.97 -10.53
CA LEU A 214 11.21 -16.70 -10.00
C LEU A 214 11.58 -17.74 -8.93
N ALA A 215 12.81 -18.27 -8.99
CA ALA A 215 13.29 -19.25 -8.03
C ALA A 215 13.88 -18.64 -6.75
N SER A 216 14.27 -17.35 -6.78
CA SER A 216 14.94 -16.69 -5.67
C SER A 216 14.04 -15.66 -5.00
N LYS A 217 14.00 -15.71 -3.66
CA LYS A 217 13.31 -14.71 -2.86
C LYS A 217 13.94 -13.30 -2.97
N ASP A 218 15.19 -13.21 -3.43
CA ASP A 218 15.90 -11.93 -3.56
C ASP A 218 15.30 -11.03 -4.63
N TRP A 219 14.55 -11.60 -5.57
CA TRP A 219 13.89 -10.87 -6.62
C TRP A 219 12.45 -10.48 -6.29
N ASN A 220 11.91 -10.98 -5.19
CA ASN A 220 10.56 -10.64 -4.78
C ASN A 220 10.56 -9.26 -4.09
N LEU A 221 10.50 -8.19 -4.89
CA LEU A 221 10.27 -6.82 -4.44
C LEU A 221 8.80 -6.47 -4.59
N ASP A 222 8.09 -6.44 -3.47
CA ASP A 222 6.65 -6.21 -3.39
C ASP A 222 6.34 -5.49 -2.08
N SER A 223 5.60 -4.40 -2.14
CA SER A 223 5.19 -3.64 -0.95
C SER A 223 4.05 -4.29 -0.19
N GLU A 224 3.48 -5.38 -0.73
CA GLU A 224 2.16 -5.85 -0.33
C GLU A 224 1.08 -4.76 -0.52
N TRP A 225 -0.17 -5.06 -0.16
CA TRP A 225 -1.26 -4.10 -0.28
C TRP A 225 -1.33 -3.19 0.95
N HIS A 226 -0.99 -1.93 0.78
CA HIS A 226 -1.29 -0.90 1.77
C HIS A 226 -2.74 -0.44 1.58
N ARG A 227 -3.60 -0.70 2.59
CA ARG A 227 -5.04 -0.43 2.51
C ARG A 227 -5.48 0.56 3.56
N TRP A 228 -6.36 1.49 3.15
CA TRP A 228 -6.98 2.45 4.05
C TRP A 228 -8.45 2.68 3.68
N ASN A 229 -9.24 3.10 4.66
CA ASN A 229 -10.65 3.37 4.43
C ASN A 229 -10.84 4.79 3.91
N LEU A 230 -11.62 4.93 2.86
CA LEU A 230 -12.08 6.21 2.37
C LEU A 230 -13.36 6.55 3.13
N ASN A 231 -13.30 7.57 3.97
CA ASN A 231 -14.50 8.15 4.56
C ASN A 231 -15.06 9.19 3.57
N PRO A 232 -16.31 9.03 3.09
CA PRO A 232 -16.96 10.00 2.22
C PRO A 232 -17.25 11.31 2.93
#